data_4f90429d5dbfb7dcee0e1030f6bc46ce
#
_entry.id   4f90429d5dbfb7dcee0e1030f6bc46ce
#
_cell.length_a   1.000
_cell.length_b   1.000
_cell.length_c   1.000
_cell.angle_alpha   90.00
_cell.angle_beta   90.00
_cell.angle_gamma   90.00
#
_symmetry.space_group_name_H-M   'P 1'
#
loop_
_entity.id
_entity.type
_entity.pdbx_description
1 polymer ?
#
loop_
_entity_poly.entity_id
_entity_poly.type
_entity_poly.pdbx_seq_one_letter_code
_entity_poly.pdbx_strand_id
1 'polypeptide(L)'
;MTETYYVYLHRRVDTGEVFYVGCATKYAHRRGLKSQYSRAYDFRQRKPEWFAVWAEAGGMSVEFVQEFAVRAEALALEVALIVRYGRADRGRGGLVNHTDGGNGMPGFKDRPESRRMKSATKLGALNPMYGKTGAAHPMSRPVIHTQYGVFYESVEEAAAGFGYKMKTLYNWLSGHRPNPTPLEFA
;
A
#
# COMPACT_ATOMS: atom_id res chain seq x y z
N MET A 1 5.69 -18.06 11.71
CA MET A 1 6.07 -18.44 10.34
C MET A 1 7.16 -17.50 9.90
N THR A 2 8.32 -18.01 9.52
CA THR A 2 9.43 -17.20 8.99
C THR A 2 9.06 -16.73 7.57
N GLU A 3 9.12 -15.42 7.36
CA GLU A 3 8.95 -14.85 6.01
C GLU A 3 10.15 -15.24 5.15
N THR A 4 9.89 -15.59 3.90
CA THR A 4 10.91 -15.87 2.88
C THR A 4 10.79 -14.80 1.80
N TYR A 5 11.92 -14.29 1.37
CA TYR A 5 12.03 -13.26 0.34
C TYR A 5 12.67 -13.87 -0.90
N TYR A 6 12.37 -13.34 -2.08
CA TYR A 6 12.95 -13.83 -3.32
C TYR A 6 13.29 -12.71 -4.27
N VAL A 7 14.32 -12.92 -5.07
CA VAL A 7 14.71 -12.04 -6.17
C VAL A 7 14.41 -12.73 -7.48
N TYR A 8 13.85 -11.99 -8.43
CA TYR A 8 13.43 -12.49 -9.73
C TYR A 8 13.77 -11.51 -10.85
N LEU A 9 13.89 -12.07 -12.05
CA LEU A 9 14.10 -11.32 -13.29
C LEU A 9 12.89 -11.51 -14.20
N HIS A 10 12.55 -10.47 -14.96
CA HIS A 10 11.73 -10.62 -16.15
C HIS A 10 12.65 -10.58 -17.38
N ARG A 11 12.51 -11.59 -18.22
CA ARG A 11 13.20 -11.68 -19.49
C ARG A 11 12.21 -11.52 -20.64
N ARG A 12 12.64 -10.87 -21.69
CA ARG A 12 11.95 -10.83 -22.98
C ARG A 12 11.85 -12.27 -23.52
N VAL A 13 10.69 -12.63 -24.09
CA VAL A 13 10.54 -14.00 -24.67
C VAL A 13 11.17 -14.10 -26.06
N ASP A 14 11.35 -12.99 -26.76
CA ASP A 14 11.97 -12.93 -28.09
C ASP A 14 13.49 -13.00 -28.06
N THR A 15 14.17 -12.27 -27.17
CA THR A 15 15.64 -12.17 -27.11
C THR A 15 16.25 -12.86 -25.91
N GLY A 16 15.46 -13.16 -24.86
CA GLY A 16 15.96 -13.67 -23.58
C GLY A 16 16.62 -12.60 -22.71
N GLU A 17 16.69 -11.33 -23.16
CA GLU A 17 17.33 -10.25 -22.40
C GLU A 17 16.53 -9.90 -21.14
N VAL A 18 17.27 -9.57 -20.07
CA VAL A 18 16.66 -9.10 -18.82
C VAL A 18 16.23 -7.64 -18.98
N PHE A 19 14.95 -7.38 -18.72
CA PHE A 19 14.42 -6.00 -18.78
C PHE A 19 13.89 -5.48 -17.44
N TYR A 20 13.75 -6.36 -16.42
CA TYR A 20 13.31 -5.96 -15.09
C TYR A 20 13.89 -6.87 -14.01
N VAL A 21 14.27 -6.29 -12.88
CA VAL A 21 14.69 -6.97 -11.65
C VAL A 21 13.70 -6.61 -10.54
N GLY A 22 13.33 -7.57 -9.71
CA GLY A 22 12.45 -7.31 -8.57
C GLY A 22 12.73 -8.20 -7.36
N CYS A 23 12.38 -7.68 -6.19
CA CYS A 23 12.41 -8.41 -4.92
C CYS A 23 11.01 -8.42 -4.31
N ALA A 24 10.62 -9.52 -3.68
CA ALA A 24 9.32 -9.65 -3.03
C ALA A 24 9.30 -10.72 -1.93
N THR A 25 8.22 -10.73 -1.14
CA THR A 25 7.94 -11.76 -0.15
C THR A 25 7.26 -12.96 -0.79
N LYS A 26 7.71 -14.16 -0.45
CA LYS A 26 7.09 -15.42 -0.83
C LYS A 26 5.94 -15.76 0.11
N TYR A 27 4.80 -16.14 -0.46
CA TYR A 27 3.62 -16.55 0.31
C TYR A 27 3.53 -18.09 0.39
N ALA A 28 4.38 -18.70 1.21
CA ALA A 28 4.50 -20.14 1.34
C ALA A 28 3.18 -20.87 1.69
N HIS A 29 2.23 -20.18 2.35
CA HIS A 29 0.90 -20.70 2.68
C HIS A 29 -0.05 -20.81 1.48
N ARG A 30 0.27 -20.20 0.35
CA ARG A 30 -0.55 -20.23 -0.87
C ARG A 30 -0.21 -21.45 -1.71
N ARG A 31 -1.24 -22.00 -2.39
CA ARG A 31 -1.05 -23.13 -3.29
C ARG A 31 -0.64 -22.68 -4.69
N GLY A 32 0.31 -23.38 -5.29
CA GLY A 32 0.78 -23.14 -6.65
C GLY A 32 1.85 -22.05 -6.75
N LEU A 33 2.75 -22.23 -7.72
CA LEU A 33 3.91 -21.36 -7.94
C LEU A 33 3.54 -19.89 -8.12
N LYS A 34 2.63 -19.57 -9.04
CA LYS A 34 2.20 -18.19 -9.32
C LYS A 34 1.60 -17.51 -8.11
N SER A 35 0.94 -18.26 -7.23
CA SER A 35 0.32 -17.70 -6.01
C SER A 35 1.35 -17.46 -4.91
N GLN A 36 2.33 -18.33 -4.74
CA GLN A 36 3.42 -18.14 -3.78
C GLN A 36 4.32 -16.97 -4.16
N TYR A 37 4.62 -16.81 -5.44
CA TYR A 37 5.47 -15.77 -6.02
C TYR A 37 4.64 -14.71 -6.75
N SER A 38 3.49 -14.35 -6.20
CA SER A 38 2.47 -13.54 -6.87
C SER A 38 3.01 -12.23 -7.45
N ARG A 39 3.96 -11.57 -6.77
CA ARG A 39 4.55 -10.31 -7.24
C ARG A 39 5.31 -10.44 -8.56
N ALA A 40 5.96 -11.57 -8.81
CA ALA A 40 6.67 -11.81 -10.06
C ALA A 40 5.71 -11.94 -11.25
N TYR A 41 4.49 -12.43 -11.01
CA TYR A 41 3.46 -12.61 -12.04
C TYR A 41 2.37 -11.52 -12.04
N ASP A 42 2.46 -10.51 -11.14
CA ASP A 42 1.46 -9.45 -11.04
C ASP A 42 1.77 -8.31 -12.01
N PHE A 43 0.82 -8.03 -12.89
CA PHE A 43 0.86 -6.92 -13.84
C PHE A 43 0.37 -5.60 -13.24
N ARG A 44 -0.42 -5.65 -12.17
CA ARG A 44 -0.89 -4.45 -11.47
C ARG A 44 0.30 -3.67 -10.93
N GLN A 45 0.25 -2.38 -10.95
CA GLN A 45 1.31 -1.49 -10.48
C GLN A 45 2.65 -1.58 -11.27
N ARG A 46 2.66 -2.14 -12.49
CA ARG A 46 3.77 -1.99 -13.41
C ARG A 46 3.72 -0.62 -14.07
N LYS A 47 4.87 -0.11 -14.45
CA LYS A 47 4.99 1.20 -15.11
C LYS A 47 4.79 1.07 -16.62
N PRO A 48 4.42 2.16 -17.32
CA PRO A 48 4.21 2.14 -18.77
C PRO A 48 5.38 1.56 -19.56
N GLU A 49 6.62 1.85 -19.15
CA GLU A 49 7.84 1.38 -19.80
C GLU A 49 7.96 -0.15 -19.72
N TRP A 50 7.53 -0.74 -18.60
CA TRP A 50 7.49 -2.19 -18.45
C TRP A 50 6.52 -2.82 -19.44
N PHE A 51 5.32 -2.23 -19.60
CA PHE A 51 4.31 -2.71 -20.55
C PHE A 51 4.76 -2.54 -22.00
N ALA A 52 5.49 -1.47 -22.32
CA ALA A 52 6.03 -1.25 -23.65
C ALA A 52 6.98 -2.38 -24.06
N VAL A 53 7.95 -2.72 -23.19
CA VAL A 53 8.88 -3.83 -23.44
C VAL A 53 8.15 -5.17 -23.51
N TRP A 54 7.20 -5.42 -22.60
CA TRP A 54 6.42 -6.65 -22.59
C TRP A 54 5.63 -6.84 -23.88
N ALA A 55 4.99 -5.78 -24.38
CA ALA A 55 4.20 -5.81 -25.61
C ALA A 55 5.09 -6.01 -26.85
N GLU A 56 6.22 -5.30 -26.92
CA GLU A 56 7.20 -5.41 -27.99
C GLU A 56 7.79 -6.82 -28.08
N ALA A 57 8.13 -7.42 -26.92
CA ALA A 57 8.70 -8.76 -26.83
C ALA A 57 7.70 -9.90 -27.04
N GLY A 58 6.38 -9.58 -27.16
CA GLY A 58 5.32 -10.59 -27.22
C GLY A 58 5.10 -11.33 -25.90
N GLY A 59 5.67 -10.84 -24.80
CA GLY A 59 5.51 -11.42 -23.47
C GLY A 59 6.78 -11.38 -22.63
N MET A 60 6.70 -12.07 -21.49
CA MET A 60 7.86 -12.25 -20.59
C MET A 60 7.98 -13.67 -20.05
N SER A 61 9.18 -14.10 -19.71
CA SER A 61 9.45 -15.20 -18.80
C SER A 61 9.90 -14.69 -17.44
N VAL A 62 9.62 -15.46 -16.40
CA VAL A 62 10.06 -15.17 -15.02
C VAL A 62 11.17 -16.15 -14.65
N GLU A 63 12.30 -15.60 -14.25
CA GLU A 63 13.43 -16.36 -13.69
C GLU A 63 13.56 -16.04 -12.21
N PHE A 64 13.55 -17.05 -11.36
CA PHE A 64 13.84 -16.91 -9.92
C PHE A 64 15.35 -17.07 -9.71
N VAL A 65 15.97 -16.03 -9.16
CA VAL A 65 17.42 -16.02 -8.95
C VAL A 65 17.77 -16.73 -7.65
N GLN A 66 17.16 -16.29 -6.53
CA GLN A 66 17.46 -16.83 -5.21
C GLN A 66 16.38 -16.48 -4.19
N GLU A 67 16.22 -17.35 -3.18
CA GLU A 67 15.40 -17.10 -2.00
C GLU A 67 16.28 -16.79 -0.77
N PHE A 68 15.73 -16.01 0.15
CA PHE A 68 16.41 -15.53 1.34
C PHE A 68 15.50 -15.61 2.56
N ALA A 69 16.06 -15.94 3.71
CA ALA A 69 15.38 -15.80 5.00
C ALA A 69 15.41 -14.35 5.51
N VAL A 70 16.40 -13.56 5.08
CA VAL A 70 16.63 -12.19 5.53
C VAL A 70 16.35 -11.22 4.38
N ARG A 71 15.44 -10.28 4.61
CA ARG A 71 15.04 -9.28 3.60
C ARG A 71 16.19 -8.42 3.10
N ALA A 72 17.11 -8.06 3.98
CA ALA A 72 18.25 -7.21 3.63
C ALA A 72 19.18 -7.87 2.59
N GLU A 73 19.36 -9.19 2.65
CA GLU A 73 20.16 -9.94 1.68
C GLU A 73 19.47 -9.96 0.31
N ALA A 74 18.15 -10.18 0.26
CA ALA A 74 17.39 -10.14 -0.97
C ALA A 74 17.46 -8.75 -1.63
N LEU A 75 17.35 -7.68 -0.85
CA LEU A 75 17.47 -6.31 -1.34
C LEU A 75 18.89 -5.99 -1.84
N ALA A 76 19.93 -6.49 -1.16
CA ALA A 76 21.30 -6.31 -1.60
C ALA A 76 21.55 -6.99 -2.95
N LEU A 77 21.01 -8.20 -3.16
CA LEU A 77 21.10 -8.89 -4.45
C LEU A 77 20.31 -8.13 -5.54
N GLU A 78 19.10 -7.63 -5.25
CA GLU A 78 18.32 -6.80 -6.18
C GLU A 78 19.16 -5.61 -6.67
N VAL A 79 19.76 -4.84 -5.74
CA VAL A 79 20.62 -3.70 -6.07
C VAL A 79 21.81 -4.12 -6.95
N ALA A 80 22.51 -5.19 -6.58
CA ALA A 80 23.66 -5.71 -7.34
C ALA A 80 23.27 -6.10 -8.78
N LEU A 81 22.11 -6.72 -8.96
CA LEU A 81 21.61 -7.10 -10.29
C LEU A 81 21.19 -5.87 -11.11
N ILE A 82 20.56 -4.88 -10.49
CA ILE A 82 20.21 -3.62 -11.17
C ILE A 82 21.47 -2.88 -11.63
N VAL A 83 22.51 -2.84 -10.81
CA VAL A 83 23.81 -2.27 -11.19
C VAL A 83 24.43 -3.06 -12.35
N ARG A 84 24.40 -4.39 -12.28
CA ARG A 84 24.97 -5.29 -13.30
C ARG A 84 24.31 -5.14 -14.67
N TYR A 85 22.97 -5.15 -14.73
CA TYR A 85 22.23 -5.08 -15.99
C TYR A 85 22.03 -3.64 -16.48
N GLY A 86 22.13 -2.66 -15.59
CA GLY A 86 22.03 -1.24 -15.89
C GLY A 86 20.62 -0.79 -16.24
N ARG A 87 20.30 0.43 -15.84
CA ARG A 87 18.99 1.06 -16.08
C ARG A 87 18.97 1.82 -17.41
N ALA A 88 17.89 1.62 -18.18
CA ALA A 88 17.69 2.28 -19.47
C ALA A 88 17.54 3.82 -19.32
N ASP A 89 16.82 4.29 -18.31
CA ASP A 89 16.62 5.74 -18.04
C ASP A 89 17.92 6.49 -17.69
N ARG A 90 18.99 5.76 -17.40
CA ARG A 90 20.33 6.31 -17.13
C ARG A 90 21.34 6.03 -18.26
N GLY A 91 20.90 5.45 -19.36
CA GLY A 91 21.77 5.07 -20.47
C GLY A 91 22.83 4.01 -20.13
N ARG A 92 22.60 3.20 -19.07
CA ARG A 92 23.57 2.22 -18.57
C ARG A 92 23.21 0.78 -18.88
N GLY A 93 22.06 0.53 -19.50
CA GLY A 93 21.60 -0.83 -19.84
C GLY A 93 20.14 -0.87 -20.28
N GLY A 94 19.52 -2.06 -20.25
CA GLY A 94 18.17 -2.31 -20.76
C GLY A 94 17.06 -2.39 -19.71
N LEU A 95 17.36 -2.24 -18.40
CA LEU A 95 16.35 -2.39 -17.36
C LEU A 95 15.39 -1.21 -17.31
N VAL A 96 14.09 -1.50 -17.25
CA VAL A 96 13.02 -0.52 -17.03
C VAL A 96 12.72 -0.28 -15.54
N ASN A 97 13.67 -0.61 -14.66
CA ASN A 97 13.60 -0.26 -13.25
C ASN A 97 13.72 1.26 -13.08
N HIS A 98 12.85 1.88 -12.24
CA HIS A 98 12.88 3.31 -11.95
C HIS A 98 13.75 3.70 -10.76
N THR A 99 14.17 2.72 -9.97
CA THR A 99 15.04 2.90 -8.79
C THR A 99 16.25 1.99 -8.88
N ASP A 100 17.26 2.30 -8.11
CA ASP A 100 18.48 1.47 -8.03
C ASP A 100 18.27 0.22 -7.13
N GLY A 101 17.01 -0.13 -6.80
CA GLY A 101 16.64 -1.23 -5.93
C GLY A 101 16.66 -0.87 -4.44
N GLY A 102 16.50 -1.90 -3.60
CA GLY A 102 16.44 -1.72 -2.16
C GLY A 102 15.04 -1.31 -1.65
N ASN A 103 14.93 -0.87 -0.42
CA ASN A 103 13.69 -0.57 0.29
C ASN A 103 13.01 0.74 -0.17
N GLY A 104 12.77 0.90 -1.45
CA GLY A 104 12.30 2.16 -2.00
C GLY A 104 13.37 3.24 -1.86
N MET A 105 13.00 4.43 -1.42
CA MET A 105 13.97 5.49 -1.08
C MET A 105 14.04 5.63 0.46
N PRO A 106 14.86 4.85 1.19
CA PRO A 106 15.05 5.05 2.61
C PRO A 106 15.51 6.49 2.85
N GLY A 107 14.76 7.25 3.66
CA GLY A 107 15.06 8.66 3.90
C GLY A 107 14.62 9.62 2.80
N PHE A 108 13.87 9.18 1.78
CA PHE A 108 13.26 10.10 0.84
C PHE A 108 12.31 11.04 1.58
N LYS A 109 12.67 12.31 1.54
CA LYS A 109 11.78 13.40 1.97
C LYS A 109 11.31 14.12 0.72
N ASP A 110 10.00 14.22 0.57
CA ASP A 110 9.44 15.07 -0.49
C ASP A 110 10.16 16.43 -0.50
N ARG A 111 10.45 16.95 -1.69
CA ARG A 111 10.98 18.31 -1.82
C ARG A 111 10.04 19.29 -1.10
N PRO A 112 10.55 20.36 -0.48
CA PRO A 112 9.72 21.34 0.23
C PRO A 112 8.53 21.85 -0.61
N GLU A 113 8.74 22.06 -1.91
CA GLU A 113 7.69 22.45 -2.85
C GLU A 113 6.62 21.39 -3.02
N SER A 114 6.99 20.12 -3.21
CA SER A 114 6.05 19.01 -3.31
C SER A 114 5.24 18.83 -2.03
N ARG A 115 5.85 19.03 -0.86
CA ARG A 115 5.14 19.04 0.43
C ARG A 115 4.14 20.18 0.51
N ARG A 116 4.55 21.40 0.10
CA ARG A 116 3.67 22.58 0.09
C ARG A 116 2.48 22.35 -0.82
N MET A 117 2.69 21.83 -2.04
CA MET A 117 1.62 21.50 -2.97
C MET A 117 0.67 20.45 -2.39
N LYS A 118 1.20 19.33 -1.87
CA LYS A 118 0.40 18.29 -1.22
C LYS A 118 -0.36 18.80 0.01
N SER A 119 0.23 19.72 0.76
CA SER A 119 -0.42 20.36 1.90
C SER A 119 -1.51 21.32 1.44
N ALA A 120 -1.23 22.16 0.45
CA ALA A 120 -2.19 23.14 -0.07
C ALA A 120 -3.49 22.49 -0.57
N THR A 121 -3.39 21.32 -1.25
CA THR A 121 -4.56 20.56 -1.72
C THR A 121 -5.39 19.92 -0.60
N LYS A 122 -4.88 19.90 0.64
CA LYS A 122 -5.55 19.33 1.81
C LYS A 122 -5.97 20.38 2.84
N LEU A 123 -5.76 21.66 2.56
CA LEU A 123 -6.09 22.75 3.47
C LEU A 123 -7.43 23.39 3.11
N GLY A 124 -8.22 23.74 4.16
CA GLY A 124 -9.48 24.46 4.02
C GLY A 124 -10.45 23.78 3.04
N ALA A 125 -11.12 24.56 2.22
CA ALA A 125 -12.13 24.10 1.26
C ALA A 125 -11.61 23.15 0.17
N LEU A 126 -10.30 23.09 -0.06
CA LEU A 126 -9.68 22.14 -0.99
C LEU A 126 -9.57 20.71 -0.40
N ASN A 127 -9.74 20.57 0.91
CA ASN A 127 -9.83 19.25 1.53
C ASN A 127 -11.24 18.68 1.31
N PRO A 128 -11.40 17.49 0.66
CA PRO A 128 -12.72 16.88 0.47
C PRO A 128 -13.51 16.62 1.77
N MET A 129 -12.81 16.62 2.91
CA MET A 129 -13.39 16.42 4.24
C MET A 129 -13.63 17.73 5.01
N TYR A 130 -13.29 18.88 4.42
CA TYR A 130 -13.47 20.18 5.07
C TYR A 130 -14.94 20.45 5.37
N GLY A 131 -15.24 20.79 6.63
CA GLY A 131 -16.60 21.07 7.10
C GLY A 131 -17.51 19.84 7.26
N LYS A 132 -17.05 18.63 6.93
CA LYS A 132 -17.81 17.39 7.15
C LYS A 132 -17.58 16.89 8.57
N THR A 133 -18.49 17.25 9.49
CA THR A 133 -18.50 16.80 10.88
C THR A 133 -19.80 16.04 11.17
N GLY A 134 -19.86 15.34 12.28
CA GLY A 134 -21.06 14.63 12.71
C GLY A 134 -21.61 13.68 11.63
N ALA A 135 -22.90 13.76 11.35
CA ALA A 135 -23.58 12.93 10.35
C ALA A 135 -23.07 13.11 8.91
N ALA A 136 -22.56 14.30 8.56
CA ALA A 136 -22.03 14.59 7.23
C ALA A 136 -20.66 13.92 6.95
N HIS A 137 -20.00 13.39 7.97
CA HIS A 137 -18.70 12.72 7.79
C HIS A 137 -18.90 11.32 7.19
N PRO A 138 -18.21 10.92 6.10
CA PRO A 138 -18.39 9.60 5.44
C PRO A 138 -18.15 8.39 6.33
N MET A 139 -17.40 8.55 7.43
CA MET A 139 -17.16 7.49 8.42
C MET A 139 -18.07 7.63 9.64
N SER A 140 -19.11 8.48 9.57
CA SER A 140 -20.09 8.58 10.65
C SER A 140 -20.84 7.26 10.80
N ARG A 141 -21.07 6.86 12.05
CA ARG A 141 -21.86 5.68 12.37
C ARG A 141 -23.02 6.13 13.25
N PRO A 142 -24.24 5.75 12.90
CA PRO A 142 -25.40 6.04 13.73
C PRO A 142 -25.31 5.27 15.06
N VAL A 143 -25.95 5.82 16.08
CA VAL A 143 -26.01 5.26 17.43
C VAL A 143 -27.46 5.11 17.83
N ILE A 144 -27.82 4.02 18.46
CA ILE A 144 -29.14 3.76 19.02
C ILE A 144 -29.10 3.72 20.54
N HIS A 145 -30.10 4.34 21.17
CA HIS A 145 -30.38 4.13 22.58
C HIS A 145 -31.27 2.89 22.73
N THR A 146 -30.72 1.79 23.21
CA THR A 146 -31.38 0.46 23.20
C THR A 146 -32.65 0.39 24.05
N GLN A 147 -32.76 1.21 25.11
CA GLN A 147 -33.95 1.23 25.98
C GLN A 147 -35.11 2.06 25.42
N TYR A 148 -34.79 3.15 24.69
CA TYR A 148 -35.84 4.09 24.23
C TYR A 148 -36.04 4.05 22.72
N GLY A 149 -35.21 3.30 21.98
CA GLY A 149 -35.27 3.22 20.51
C GLY A 149 -34.93 4.53 19.80
N VAL A 150 -34.26 5.48 20.48
CA VAL A 150 -33.88 6.76 19.88
C VAL A 150 -32.62 6.62 19.08
N PHE A 151 -32.65 7.12 17.84
CA PHE A 151 -31.52 7.13 16.93
C PHE A 151 -30.85 8.49 16.91
N TYR A 152 -29.53 8.45 16.87
CA TYR A 152 -28.63 9.59 16.65
C TYR A 152 -27.84 9.34 15.37
N GLU A 153 -27.73 10.33 14.49
CA GLU A 153 -27.06 10.17 13.20
C GLU A 153 -25.53 10.06 13.32
N SER A 154 -24.98 10.39 14.49
CA SER A 154 -23.55 10.31 14.76
C SER A 154 -23.24 10.09 16.23
N VAL A 155 -22.02 9.60 16.51
CA VAL A 155 -21.48 9.54 17.89
C VAL A 155 -21.34 10.92 18.52
N GLU A 156 -21.08 11.95 17.70
CA GLU A 156 -20.97 13.35 18.17
C GLU A 156 -22.32 13.85 18.71
N GLU A 157 -23.39 13.62 17.97
CA GLU A 157 -24.75 13.97 18.36
C GLU A 157 -25.18 13.23 19.63
N ALA A 158 -24.99 11.92 19.67
CA ALA A 158 -25.29 11.11 20.85
C ALA A 158 -24.49 11.59 22.06
N ALA A 159 -23.20 11.86 21.90
CA ALA A 159 -22.36 12.35 22.99
C ALA A 159 -22.81 13.71 23.53
N ALA A 160 -23.20 14.62 22.65
CA ALA A 160 -23.75 15.93 23.03
C ALA A 160 -25.07 15.80 23.81
N GLY A 161 -25.98 14.91 23.37
CA GLY A 161 -27.24 14.66 24.03
C GLY A 161 -27.09 14.13 25.46
N PHE A 162 -26.04 13.38 25.75
CA PHE A 162 -25.80 12.81 27.09
C PHE A 162 -24.67 13.51 27.89
N GLY A 163 -24.09 14.60 27.37
CA GLY A 163 -23.02 15.34 28.03
C GLY A 163 -21.68 14.58 28.10
N TYR A 164 -21.46 13.59 27.23
CA TYR A 164 -20.21 12.86 27.15
C TYR A 164 -19.23 13.51 26.17
N LYS A 165 -17.93 13.27 26.38
CA LYS A 165 -16.93 13.56 25.34
C LYS A 165 -17.06 12.55 24.22
N MET A 166 -17.14 13.00 22.96
CA MET A 166 -17.25 12.14 21.76
C MET A 166 -16.25 10.98 21.76
N LYS A 167 -14.96 11.24 22.06
CA LYS A 167 -13.92 10.21 22.13
C LYS A 167 -14.18 9.16 23.22
N THR A 168 -14.76 9.57 24.34
CA THR A 168 -15.10 8.65 25.43
C THR A 168 -16.22 7.72 25.00
N LEU A 169 -17.30 8.26 24.46
CA LEU A 169 -18.44 7.49 23.96
C LEU A 169 -17.99 6.55 22.83
N TYR A 170 -17.19 7.04 21.87
CA TYR A 170 -16.66 6.20 20.79
C TYR A 170 -15.87 5.00 21.31
N ASN A 171 -15.01 5.17 22.33
CA ASN A 171 -14.26 4.08 22.94
C ASN A 171 -15.16 3.05 23.65
N TRP A 172 -16.28 3.46 24.21
CA TRP A 172 -17.27 2.56 24.79
C TRP A 172 -17.99 1.78 23.70
N LEU A 173 -18.52 2.46 22.69
CA LEU A 173 -19.26 1.84 21.60
C LEU A 173 -18.40 0.90 20.74
N SER A 174 -17.11 1.18 20.62
CA SER A 174 -16.15 0.34 19.86
C SER A 174 -15.53 -0.80 20.67
N GLY A 175 -15.92 -0.95 21.95
CA GLY A 175 -15.42 -2.03 22.80
C GLY A 175 -13.99 -1.86 23.33
N HIS A 176 -13.35 -0.68 23.11
CA HIS A 176 -12.03 -0.39 23.69
C HIS A 176 -12.07 -0.21 25.21
N ARG A 177 -13.25 0.07 25.74
CA ARG A 177 -13.55 0.13 27.18
C ARG A 177 -14.96 -0.41 27.45
N PRO A 178 -15.23 -0.94 28.65
CA PRO A 178 -16.58 -1.32 29.03
C PRO A 178 -17.56 -0.19 28.80
N ASN A 179 -18.67 -0.47 28.14
CA ASN A 179 -19.72 0.52 27.88
C ASN A 179 -20.71 0.58 29.05
N PRO A 180 -20.73 1.66 29.85
CA PRO A 180 -21.67 1.82 30.95
C PRO A 180 -23.01 2.40 30.53
N THR A 181 -23.23 2.67 29.24
CA THR A 181 -24.42 3.34 28.72
C THR A 181 -25.31 2.36 27.95
N PRO A 182 -26.61 2.66 27.80
CA PRO A 182 -27.51 1.90 26.93
C PRO A 182 -27.41 2.34 25.46
N LEU A 183 -26.26 2.84 25.03
CA LEU A 183 -25.99 3.27 23.65
C LEU A 183 -25.16 2.21 22.93
N GLU A 184 -25.53 1.94 21.68
CA GLU A 184 -24.84 0.99 20.80
C GLU A 184 -24.74 1.58 19.39
N PHE A 185 -23.81 1.09 18.57
CA PHE A 185 -23.86 1.36 17.14
C PHE A 185 -25.07 0.70 16.51
N ALA A 186 -25.80 1.45 15.69
CA ALA A 186 -27.00 1.00 14.99
C ALA A 186 -26.65 0.12 13.78
#